data_7bb9f53740151940cfceed754c53472a
#
_entry.id   7bb9f53740151940cfceed754c53472a
#
_cell.length_a   1.000
_cell.length_b   1.000
_cell.length_c   1.000
_cell.angle_alpha   90.00
_cell.angle_beta   90.00
_cell.angle_gamma   90.00
#
_symmetry.space_group_name_H-M   'P 1'
#
loop_
_entity.id
_entity.type
_entity.pdbx_description
1 polymer ?
#
loop_
_entity_poly.entity_id
_entity_poly.type
_entity_poly.pdbx_seq_one_letter_code
_entity_poly.pdbx_strand_id
1 'polypeptide(L)'
;MLEIEFKDEIYPFNGIDNIRYISRGFILDEENRLSILSVSRDDIFGKLSYIESSGGGIDEGENEDQAIIREIEEETGYKVSIIKKIGVVTDYYNLINRKNIQYYYLLKKGEYVGKHFVSLGDQDIQGVRFLPIDELINEYSKYLDNKNISFLVARKEILILKEIEKELKAKVTQ
;
A
#
# COMPACT_ATOMS: atom_id res chain seq x y z
N MET A 1 2.58 -15.66 -8.02
CA MET A 1 1.85 -14.50 -7.48
C MET A 1 1.42 -14.87 -6.07
N LEU A 2 1.69 -13.98 -5.11
CA LEU A 2 1.37 -14.19 -3.70
C LEU A 2 -0.14 -14.06 -3.46
N GLU A 3 -0.73 -14.99 -2.68
CA GLU A 3 -2.10 -14.86 -2.17
C GLU A 3 -2.09 -15.11 -0.67
N ILE A 4 -2.54 -14.13 0.12
CA ILE A 4 -2.52 -14.19 1.58
C ILE A 4 -3.81 -13.62 2.16
N GLU A 5 -4.25 -14.21 3.26
CA GLU A 5 -5.33 -13.68 4.08
C GLU A 5 -4.84 -13.39 5.51
N PHE A 6 -5.17 -12.21 6.01
CA PHE A 6 -4.91 -11.79 7.40
C PHE A 6 -6.22 -11.49 8.11
N LYS A 7 -6.46 -12.14 9.23
CA LYS A 7 -7.51 -11.73 10.16
C LYS A 7 -7.06 -10.51 10.98
N ASP A 8 -8.00 -9.70 11.40
CA ASP A 8 -7.72 -8.60 12.34
C ASP A 8 -7.56 -9.18 13.75
N GLU A 9 -6.35 -9.11 14.29
CA GLU A 9 -6.01 -9.59 15.62
C GLU A 9 -6.02 -8.47 16.67
N ILE A 10 -6.32 -7.24 16.27
CA ILE A 10 -6.28 -6.04 17.13
C ILE A 10 -7.68 -5.71 17.66
N TYR A 11 -8.66 -5.70 16.76
CA TYR A 11 -10.04 -5.30 17.08
C TYR A 11 -10.98 -6.50 17.03
N PRO A 12 -12.03 -6.53 17.91
CA PRO A 12 -12.97 -7.64 17.92
C PRO A 12 -13.79 -7.67 16.61
N PHE A 13 -14.06 -8.89 16.13
CA PHE A 13 -14.89 -9.10 14.96
C PHE A 13 -16.37 -8.94 15.30
N ASN A 14 -17.07 -8.06 14.57
CA ASN A 14 -18.49 -7.78 14.72
C ASN A 14 -19.26 -7.92 13.39
N GLY A 15 -18.77 -8.75 12.47
CA GLY A 15 -19.37 -8.94 11.15
C GLY A 15 -18.66 -8.15 10.05
N ILE A 16 -19.17 -8.27 8.83
CA ILE A 16 -18.68 -7.56 7.63
C ILE A 16 -19.87 -6.84 7.01
N ASP A 17 -19.80 -5.50 6.98
CA ASP A 17 -20.84 -4.67 6.38
C ASP A 17 -20.51 -4.31 4.94
N ASN A 18 -19.22 -4.27 4.58
CA ASN A 18 -18.78 -3.93 3.24
C ASN A 18 -17.49 -4.66 2.85
N ILE A 19 -17.29 -4.80 1.54
CA ILE A 19 -16.07 -5.31 0.92
C ILE A 19 -15.51 -4.18 0.07
N ARG A 20 -14.23 -3.86 0.27
CA ARG A 20 -13.54 -2.86 -0.52
C ARG A 20 -12.45 -3.50 -1.37
N TYR A 21 -12.47 -3.21 -2.66
CA TYR A 21 -11.44 -3.58 -3.61
C TYR A 21 -10.46 -2.41 -3.74
N ILE A 22 -9.18 -2.71 -3.61
CA ILE A 22 -8.11 -1.70 -3.51
C ILE A 22 -6.94 -2.12 -4.41
N SER A 23 -6.35 -1.17 -5.13
CA SER A 23 -5.06 -1.35 -5.80
C SER A 23 -3.99 -0.55 -5.07
N ARG A 24 -2.86 -1.20 -4.75
CA ARG A 24 -1.71 -0.60 -4.06
C ARG A 24 -0.41 -0.96 -4.76
N GLY A 25 0.60 -0.12 -4.58
CA GLY A 25 1.88 -0.41 -5.19
C GLY A 25 3.05 0.36 -4.61
N PHE A 26 4.23 -0.16 -4.93
CA PHE A 26 5.51 0.48 -4.65
C PHE A 26 6.13 0.91 -5.97
N ILE A 27 6.54 2.18 -6.05
CA ILE A 27 7.21 2.75 -7.21
C ILE A 27 8.71 2.49 -7.06
N LEU A 28 9.32 1.84 -8.06
CA LEU A 28 10.76 1.66 -8.17
C LEU A 28 11.35 2.83 -8.95
N ASP A 29 12.29 3.54 -8.36
CA ASP A 29 13.02 4.61 -9.01
C ASP A 29 14.30 4.14 -9.70
N GLU A 30 15.02 5.06 -10.32
CA GLU A 30 16.24 4.79 -11.09
C GLU A 30 17.43 4.36 -10.21
N GLU A 31 17.35 4.61 -8.89
CA GLU A 31 18.37 4.22 -7.89
C GLU A 31 17.99 2.93 -7.16
N ASN A 32 17.00 2.17 -7.65
CA ASN A 32 16.47 0.95 -7.03
C ASN A 32 15.89 1.17 -5.62
N ARG A 33 15.31 2.35 -5.38
CA ARG A 33 14.60 2.66 -4.15
C ARG A 33 13.09 2.54 -4.38
N LEU A 34 12.36 2.18 -3.33
CA LEU A 34 10.90 2.02 -3.36
C LEU A 34 10.19 3.17 -2.66
N SER A 35 9.06 3.55 -3.20
CA SER A 35 8.22 4.63 -2.66
C SER A 35 7.52 4.23 -1.36
N ILE A 36 7.33 5.20 -0.49
CA ILE A 36 6.53 5.09 0.72
C ILE A 36 5.81 6.40 1.01
N LEU A 37 4.58 6.34 1.49
CA LEU A 37 3.81 7.47 1.95
C LEU A 37 3.85 7.58 3.46
N SER A 38 3.96 8.81 3.96
CA SER A 38 3.68 9.14 5.35
C SER A 38 2.21 9.51 5.49
N VAL A 39 1.52 8.87 6.42
CA VAL A 39 0.10 9.06 6.68
C VAL A 39 -0.09 9.55 8.10
N SER A 40 -0.84 10.61 8.29
CA SER A 40 -1.33 11.07 9.59
C SER A 40 -2.84 11.05 9.58
N ARG A 41 -3.42 10.46 10.60
CA ARG A 41 -4.88 10.38 10.73
C ARG A 41 -5.34 10.71 12.14
N ASP A 42 -6.56 11.22 12.21
CA ASP A 42 -7.28 11.47 13.46
C ASP A 42 -8.75 11.08 13.23
N ASP A 43 -9.04 9.81 13.43
CA ASP A 43 -10.35 9.22 13.14
C ASP A 43 -10.69 8.09 14.13
N ILE A 44 -11.61 7.20 13.76
CA ILE A 44 -12.03 6.06 14.60
C ILE A 44 -10.85 5.15 15.01
N PHE A 45 -9.78 5.08 14.22
CA PHE A 45 -8.56 4.32 14.55
C PHE A 45 -7.63 5.05 15.53
N GLY A 46 -7.95 6.30 15.88
CA GLY A 46 -7.18 7.14 16.77
C GLY A 46 -6.36 8.20 16.04
N LYS A 47 -5.62 8.97 16.82
CA LYS A 47 -4.67 9.97 16.31
C LYS A 47 -3.29 9.35 16.25
N LEU A 48 -2.84 9.05 15.03
CA LEU A 48 -1.57 8.37 14.80
C LEU A 48 -0.97 8.71 13.44
N SER A 49 0.34 8.48 13.34
CA SER A 49 1.10 8.58 12.10
C SER A 49 1.81 7.26 11.84
N TYR A 50 1.82 6.83 10.58
CA TYR A 50 2.47 5.61 10.12
C TYR A 50 2.82 5.73 8.65
N ILE A 51 3.35 4.66 8.07
CA ILE A 51 3.73 4.60 6.67
C ILE A 51 2.90 3.53 5.95
N GLU A 52 2.62 3.76 4.66
CA GLU A 52 1.98 2.76 3.80
C GLU A 52 2.35 2.96 2.33
N SER A 53 2.11 1.94 1.52
CA SER A 53 2.22 2.03 0.05
C SER A 53 1.14 2.94 -0.52
N SER A 54 1.39 3.47 -1.70
CA SER A 54 0.41 4.27 -2.43
C SER A 54 -0.71 3.41 -3.00
N GLY A 55 -1.90 3.96 -3.08
CA GLY A 55 -3.04 3.30 -3.72
C GLY A 55 -4.36 3.67 -3.08
N GLY A 56 -5.44 3.15 -3.65
CA GLY A 56 -6.79 3.43 -3.20
C GLY A 56 -7.83 2.51 -3.81
N GLY A 57 -9.09 2.87 -3.64
CA GLY A 57 -10.23 2.09 -4.10
C GLY A 57 -10.31 1.99 -5.62
N ILE A 58 -10.76 0.83 -6.09
CA ILE A 58 -11.09 0.61 -7.50
C ILE A 58 -12.46 1.22 -7.76
N ASP A 59 -12.55 2.14 -8.72
CA ASP A 59 -13.79 2.81 -9.08
C ASP A 59 -14.66 1.94 -10.00
N GLU A 60 -15.94 2.26 -10.06
CA GLU A 60 -16.85 1.58 -10.97
C GLU A 60 -16.40 1.76 -12.43
N GLY A 61 -16.32 0.64 -13.16
CA GLY A 61 -15.93 0.62 -14.56
C GLY A 61 -14.43 0.57 -14.83
N GLU A 62 -13.58 0.61 -13.80
CA GLU A 62 -12.14 0.37 -13.96
C GLU A 62 -11.72 -1.01 -13.42
N ASN A 63 -10.63 -1.54 -13.94
CA ASN A 63 -9.98 -2.73 -13.39
C ASN A 63 -8.85 -2.32 -12.43
N GLU A 64 -8.26 -3.32 -11.76
CA GLU A 64 -7.19 -3.08 -10.77
C GLU A 64 -5.93 -2.45 -11.36
N ASP A 65 -5.60 -2.72 -12.63
CA ASP A 65 -4.44 -2.14 -13.32
C ASP A 65 -4.67 -0.66 -13.64
N GLN A 66 -5.88 -0.30 -14.05
CA GLN A 66 -6.27 1.10 -14.29
C GLN A 66 -6.29 1.88 -12.98
N ALA A 67 -6.86 1.28 -11.93
CA ALA A 67 -6.95 1.89 -10.61
C ALA A 67 -5.57 2.23 -10.04
N ILE A 68 -4.59 1.32 -10.12
CA ILE A 68 -3.27 1.60 -9.56
C ILE A 68 -2.58 2.75 -10.28
N ILE A 69 -2.69 2.84 -11.60
CA ILE A 69 -2.07 3.92 -12.37
C ILE A 69 -2.69 5.26 -11.98
N ARG A 70 -4.02 5.34 -11.89
CA ARG A 70 -4.75 6.55 -11.48
C ARG A 70 -4.40 6.97 -10.05
N GLU A 71 -4.50 6.06 -9.10
CA GLU A 71 -4.25 6.35 -7.68
C GLU A 71 -2.83 6.83 -7.42
N ILE A 72 -1.84 6.21 -8.05
CA ILE A 72 -0.44 6.63 -7.92
C ILE A 72 -0.24 8.05 -8.44
N GLU A 73 -0.81 8.39 -9.59
CA GLU A 73 -0.69 9.74 -10.15
C GLU A 73 -1.36 10.78 -9.23
N GLU A 74 -2.55 10.47 -8.71
CA GLU A 74 -3.29 11.35 -7.78
C GLU A 74 -2.50 11.61 -6.49
N GLU A 75 -2.00 10.56 -5.84
CA GLU A 75 -1.35 10.66 -4.54
C GLU A 75 0.09 11.14 -4.60
N THR A 76 0.85 10.73 -5.61
CA THR A 76 2.30 10.97 -5.66
C THR A 76 2.70 12.00 -6.71
N GLY A 77 1.86 12.25 -7.69
CA GLY A 77 2.16 13.12 -8.83
C GLY A 77 3.04 12.47 -9.89
N TYR A 78 3.38 11.20 -9.77
CA TYR A 78 4.17 10.48 -10.75
C TYR A 78 3.30 9.66 -11.70
N LYS A 79 3.56 9.74 -13.00
CA LYS A 79 3.16 8.70 -13.94
C LYS A 79 3.97 7.45 -13.67
N VAL A 80 3.35 6.29 -13.87
CA VAL A 80 4.00 4.99 -13.65
C VAL A 80 3.61 4.01 -14.74
N SER A 81 4.41 2.96 -14.89
CA SER A 81 4.06 1.77 -15.64
C SER A 81 4.18 0.53 -14.78
N ILE A 82 3.34 -0.47 -15.03
CA ILE A 82 3.33 -1.72 -14.26
C ILE A 82 4.52 -2.56 -14.68
N ILE A 83 5.38 -2.90 -13.70
CA ILE A 83 6.44 -3.90 -13.88
C ILE A 83 5.86 -5.29 -13.65
N LYS A 84 5.14 -5.47 -12.53
CA LYS A 84 4.57 -6.75 -12.15
C LYS A 84 3.47 -6.61 -11.10
N LYS A 85 2.42 -7.42 -11.21
CA LYS A 85 1.47 -7.67 -10.14
C LYS A 85 2.11 -8.69 -9.17
N ILE A 86 2.29 -8.27 -7.93
CA ILE A 86 3.03 -9.04 -6.91
C ILE A 86 2.12 -10.05 -6.22
N GLY A 87 0.93 -9.62 -5.84
CA GLY A 87 0.01 -10.49 -5.13
C GLY A 87 -1.33 -9.87 -4.80
N VAL A 88 -2.15 -10.68 -4.15
CA VAL A 88 -3.44 -10.27 -3.60
C VAL A 88 -3.44 -10.55 -2.09
N VAL A 89 -3.79 -9.53 -1.33
CA VAL A 89 -3.95 -9.63 0.12
C VAL A 89 -5.42 -9.42 0.48
N THR A 90 -6.00 -10.39 1.15
CA THR A 90 -7.29 -10.23 1.80
C THR A 90 -7.05 -9.92 3.26
N ASP A 91 -7.56 -8.80 3.76
CA ASP A 91 -7.47 -8.46 5.18
C ASP A 91 -8.78 -7.84 5.70
N TYR A 92 -8.84 -7.68 7.00
CA TYR A 92 -10.04 -7.23 7.69
C TYR A 92 -9.69 -6.06 8.60
N TYR A 93 -10.54 -5.04 8.60
CA TYR A 93 -10.54 -3.95 9.55
C TYR A 93 -11.82 -4.04 10.38
N ASN A 94 -11.75 -4.80 11.46
CA ASN A 94 -12.93 -5.15 12.29
C ASN A 94 -13.57 -3.92 12.92
N LEU A 95 -12.78 -2.88 13.22
CA LEU A 95 -13.29 -1.65 13.81
C LEU A 95 -14.32 -0.93 12.92
N ILE A 96 -14.25 -1.15 11.62
CA ILE A 96 -15.19 -0.60 10.63
C ILE A 96 -15.94 -1.69 9.85
N ASN A 97 -15.95 -2.92 10.35
CA ASN A 97 -16.65 -4.07 9.77
C ASN A 97 -16.36 -4.28 8.28
N ARG A 98 -15.10 -4.11 7.87
CA ARG A 98 -14.70 -4.11 6.46
C ARG A 98 -13.74 -5.24 6.13
N LYS A 99 -14.05 -5.95 5.04
CA LYS A 99 -13.11 -6.83 4.33
C LYS A 99 -12.48 -6.06 3.19
N ASN A 100 -11.16 -6.11 3.08
CA ASN A 100 -10.41 -5.55 1.95
C ASN A 100 -9.86 -6.66 1.08
N ILE A 101 -9.93 -6.47 -0.24
CA ILE A 101 -9.23 -7.26 -1.23
C ILE A 101 -8.27 -6.32 -1.94
N GLN A 102 -6.97 -6.50 -1.72
CA GLN A 102 -5.94 -5.55 -2.12
C GLN A 102 -4.99 -6.18 -3.13
N TYR A 103 -4.92 -5.59 -4.32
CA TYR A 103 -4.02 -5.96 -5.39
C TYR A 103 -2.73 -5.16 -5.28
N TYR A 104 -1.58 -5.84 -5.15
CA TYR A 104 -0.28 -5.20 -4.95
C TYR A 104 0.59 -5.26 -6.20
N TYR A 105 1.24 -4.15 -6.50
CA TYR A 105 2.04 -3.94 -7.71
C TYR A 105 3.44 -3.43 -7.42
N LEU A 106 4.40 -3.87 -8.23
CA LEU A 106 5.67 -3.20 -8.43
C LEU A 106 5.56 -2.34 -9.70
N LEU A 107 5.87 -1.05 -9.57
CA LEU A 107 5.68 -0.05 -10.60
C LEU A 107 7.02 0.61 -10.96
N LYS A 108 7.18 1.00 -12.22
CA LYS A 108 8.32 1.79 -12.66
C LYS A 108 7.96 3.28 -12.60
N LYS A 109 8.82 4.07 -11.97
CA LYS A 109 8.69 5.52 -11.91
C LYS A 109 8.80 6.16 -13.30
N GLY A 110 7.88 7.05 -13.61
CA GLY A 110 7.85 7.90 -14.79
C GLY A 110 8.01 9.37 -14.42
N GLU A 111 7.51 10.24 -15.29
CA GLU A 111 7.61 11.69 -15.10
C GLU A 111 6.70 12.20 -13.97
N TYR A 112 7.11 13.29 -13.35
CA TYR A 112 6.30 14.00 -12.39
C TYR A 112 5.35 14.98 -13.10
N VAL A 113 4.05 14.86 -12.85
CA VAL A 113 3.00 15.67 -13.47
C VAL A 113 2.17 16.48 -12.47
N GLY A 114 2.48 16.36 -11.18
CA GLY A 114 1.75 17.02 -10.09
C GLY A 114 0.72 16.13 -9.40
N LYS A 115 0.47 16.42 -8.13
CA LYS A 115 -0.50 15.71 -7.30
C LYS A 115 -1.91 16.25 -7.53
N HIS A 116 -2.89 15.35 -7.48
CA HIS A 116 -4.31 15.66 -7.58
C HIS A 116 -5.11 14.88 -6.53
N PHE A 117 -5.27 15.43 -5.34
CA PHE A 117 -6.08 14.82 -4.30
C PHE A 117 -7.57 14.98 -4.61
N VAL A 118 -8.27 13.87 -4.73
CA VAL A 118 -9.70 13.84 -5.09
C VAL A 118 -10.60 13.31 -3.97
N SER A 119 -10.02 12.74 -2.90
CA SER A 119 -10.77 12.19 -1.77
C SER A 119 -10.37 12.83 -0.43
N LEU A 120 -11.23 12.68 0.58
CA LEU A 120 -10.91 13.11 1.95
C LEU A 120 -9.73 12.34 2.55
N GLY A 121 -9.60 11.05 2.19
CA GLY A 121 -8.48 10.22 2.65
C GLY A 121 -7.13 10.67 2.12
N ASP A 122 -7.09 11.29 0.95
CA ASP A 122 -5.86 11.80 0.35
C ASP A 122 -5.26 12.97 1.15
N GLN A 123 -6.08 13.66 1.93
CA GLN A 123 -5.63 14.78 2.79
C GLN A 123 -4.76 14.29 3.97
N ASP A 124 -4.84 13.02 4.33
CA ASP A 124 -4.01 12.41 5.36
C ASP A 124 -2.59 12.12 4.86
N ILE A 125 -2.35 12.18 3.55
CA ILE A 125 -1.07 11.90 2.90
C ILE A 125 -0.16 13.12 2.97
N GLN A 126 1.01 12.96 3.61
CA GLN A 126 1.95 14.08 3.85
C GLN A 126 3.11 14.15 2.85
N GLY A 127 3.35 13.12 2.07
CA GLY A 127 4.39 13.12 1.06
C GLY A 127 4.92 11.73 0.73
N VAL A 128 5.57 11.63 -0.43
CA VAL A 128 6.24 10.42 -0.90
C VAL A 128 7.74 10.51 -0.65
N ARG A 129 8.32 9.44 -0.11
CA ARG A 129 9.76 9.23 0.03
C ARG A 129 10.18 7.97 -0.72
N PHE A 130 11.44 7.87 -1.06
CA PHE A 130 12.04 6.70 -1.69
C PHE A 130 13.16 6.16 -0.82
N LEU A 131 13.11 4.88 -0.46
CA LEU A 131 14.09 4.21 0.41
C LEU A 131 14.56 2.89 -0.23
N PRO A 132 15.82 2.49 0.02
CA PRO A 132 16.25 1.12 -0.25
C PRO A 132 15.33 0.12 0.44
N ILE A 133 15.11 -1.04 -0.17
CA ILE A 133 14.10 -2.00 0.29
C ILE A 133 14.35 -2.51 1.71
N ASP A 134 15.61 -2.72 2.09
CA ASP A 134 15.99 -3.14 3.45
C ASP A 134 15.69 -2.06 4.50
N GLU A 135 15.94 -0.80 4.19
CA GLU A 135 15.57 0.34 5.05
C GLU A 135 14.05 0.44 5.17
N LEU A 136 13.33 0.25 4.08
CA LEU A 136 11.87 0.31 4.08
C LEU A 136 11.26 -0.81 4.93
N ILE A 137 11.77 -2.03 4.85
CA ILE A 137 11.36 -3.14 5.72
C ILE A 137 11.64 -2.80 7.19
N ASN A 138 12.79 -2.20 7.49
CA ASN A 138 13.13 -1.76 8.84
C ASN A 138 12.17 -0.68 9.35
N GLU A 139 11.78 0.28 8.52
CA GLU A 139 10.78 1.30 8.88
C GLU A 139 9.43 0.67 9.24
N TYR A 140 8.91 -0.27 8.43
CA TYR A 140 7.69 -0.99 8.75
C TYR A 140 7.79 -1.84 10.02
N SER A 141 8.95 -2.44 10.27
CA SER A 141 9.16 -3.30 11.42
C SER A 141 8.97 -2.59 12.76
N LYS A 142 9.15 -1.26 12.79
CA LYS A 142 8.90 -0.43 13.99
C LYS A 142 7.43 -0.44 14.45
N TYR A 143 6.49 -0.79 13.57
CA TYR A 143 5.06 -0.82 13.86
C TYR A 143 4.56 -2.20 14.31
N LEU A 144 5.39 -3.26 14.27
CA LEU A 144 4.96 -4.63 14.56
C LEU A 144 4.61 -4.87 16.04
N ASP A 145 5.06 -4.02 16.96
CA ASP A 145 4.70 -4.09 18.37
C ASP A 145 3.48 -3.22 18.72
N ASN A 146 2.95 -2.47 17.77
CA ASN A 146 1.79 -1.61 17.99
C ASN A 146 0.49 -2.44 18.03
N LYS A 147 -0.49 -1.92 18.77
CA LYS A 147 -1.82 -2.54 18.89
C LYS A 147 -2.89 -1.64 18.24
N ASN A 148 -2.66 -1.27 16.99
CA ASN A 148 -3.54 -0.41 16.21
C ASN A 148 -3.40 -0.71 14.70
N ILE A 149 -4.04 0.12 13.85
CA ILE A 149 -4.02 -0.07 12.40
C ILE A 149 -2.60 -0.08 11.80
N SER A 150 -1.63 0.59 12.40
CA SER A 150 -0.25 0.61 11.88
C SER A 150 0.37 -0.78 11.86
N PHE A 151 0.05 -1.64 12.84
CA PHE A 151 0.42 -3.05 12.83
C PHE A 151 -0.25 -3.80 11.67
N LEU A 152 -1.56 -3.60 11.48
CA LEU A 152 -2.31 -4.29 10.42
C LEU A 152 -1.77 -3.94 9.02
N VAL A 153 -1.31 -2.71 8.83
CA VAL A 153 -0.65 -2.28 7.58
C VAL A 153 0.75 -2.89 7.47
N ALA A 154 1.59 -2.71 8.49
CA ALA A 154 3.00 -3.11 8.43
C ALA A 154 3.20 -4.61 8.17
N ARG A 155 2.46 -5.48 8.84
CA ARG A 155 2.62 -6.94 8.71
C ARG A 155 2.41 -7.45 7.28
N LYS A 156 1.43 -6.90 6.56
CA LYS A 156 1.16 -7.30 5.18
C LYS A 156 2.17 -6.69 4.21
N GLU A 157 2.49 -5.42 4.38
CA GLU A 157 3.40 -4.73 3.46
C GLU A 157 4.84 -5.24 3.55
N ILE A 158 5.29 -5.67 4.72
CA ILE A 158 6.57 -6.38 4.87
C ILE A 158 6.61 -7.66 4.00
N LEU A 159 5.54 -8.44 3.96
CA LEU A 159 5.51 -9.65 3.14
C LEU A 159 5.51 -9.33 1.64
N ILE A 160 4.80 -8.29 1.23
CA ILE A 160 4.84 -7.79 -0.15
C ILE A 160 6.24 -7.31 -0.52
N LEU A 161 6.91 -6.56 0.35
CA LEU A 161 8.28 -6.10 0.13
C LEU A 161 9.28 -7.27 0.01
N LYS A 162 9.14 -8.30 0.81
CA LYS A 162 9.97 -9.52 0.70
C LYS A 162 9.75 -10.24 -0.64
N GLU A 163 8.53 -10.22 -1.17
CA GLU A 163 8.25 -10.80 -2.49
C GLU A 163 8.84 -9.91 -3.60
N ILE A 164 8.73 -8.58 -3.48
CA ILE A 164 9.41 -7.65 -4.40
C ILE A 164 10.92 -7.85 -4.38
N GLU A 165 11.53 -8.04 -3.20
CA GLU A 165 12.96 -8.30 -3.08
C GLU A 165 13.41 -9.54 -3.87
N LYS A 166 12.63 -10.62 -3.82
CA LYS A 166 12.91 -11.83 -4.61
C LYS A 166 12.85 -11.53 -6.12
N GLU A 167 11.85 -10.76 -6.56
CA GLU A 167 11.70 -10.37 -7.97
C GLU A 167 12.88 -9.51 -8.46
N LEU A 168 13.33 -8.57 -7.64
CA LEU A 168 14.46 -7.72 -8.00
C LEU A 168 15.77 -8.52 -8.07
N LYS A 169 16.00 -9.44 -7.14
CA LYS A 169 17.17 -10.33 -7.14
C LYS A 169 17.17 -11.29 -8.34
N ALA A 170 16.02 -11.81 -8.73
CA ALA A 170 15.89 -12.72 -9.88
C ALA A 170 16.26 -12.02 -11.21
N LYS A 171 16.02 -10.71 -11.35
CA LYS A 171 16.39 -9.93 -12.55
C LYS A 171 17.88 -9.63 -12.67
N VAL A 172 18.62 -9.60 -11.54
CA VAL A 172 20.08 -9.35 -11.53
C VAL A 172 20.88 -10.59 -11.95
N THR A 173 20.29 -11.78 -11.83
CA THR A 173 20.92 -13.07 -12.16
C THR A 173 20.68 -13.53 -13.60
N GLN A 174 19.96 -12.78 -14.41
CA GLN A 174 19.74 -13.00 -15.84
C GLN A 174 20.57 -12.02 -16.69
#